data_944f6e9a667f3b2a7f27beaf52ac12e3
#
_entry.id   944f6e9a667f3b2a7f27beaf52ac12e3
#
_cell.length_a   1.000
_cell.length_b   1.000
_cell.length_c   1.000
_cell.angle_alpha   90.00
_cell.angle_beta   90.00
_cell.angle_gamma   90.00
#
_symmetry.space_group_name_H-M   'P 1'
#
loop_
_entity.id
_entity.type
_entity.pdbx_description
1 polymer ?
#
loop_
_entity_poly.entity_id
_entity_poly.type
_entity_poly.pdbx_seq_one_letter_code
_entity_poly.pdbx_strand_id
1 'polypeptide(L)'
;YENWTDVSGFLIADPRIVKNPKSIETITYKELRELSYMGASVLHEDAIFPVRKAGIPINIRNTNAPQDKGTLIVEGTCRQPKYTITGIAGTDGFVAITVEKAMMNSEVGFCRKVLQVFEDNGVSIEHMPSGIDTMSIFVNKDVFEEKEQKILADIHKAVNPDHIELESNLALIAVVGRGMKSTRGTAGRIFSALAHAHINVKMIDQGSSELNIIIGVRPVSYTHLTL
;
A
#
# COMPACT_ATOMS: atom_id res chain seq x y z
N TYR A 1 -19.04 5.62 18.35
CA TYR A 1 -18.55 6.98 18.07
C TYR A 1 -18.91 7.38 16.65
N GLU A 2 -19.57 8.52 16.48
CA GLU A 2 -19.85 9.08 15.15
C GLU A 2 -18.89 10.22 14.85
N ASN A 3 -18.26 10.15 13.68
CA ASN A 3 -17.44 11.23 13.14
C ASN A 3 -18.17 11.88 11.97
N TRP A 4 -18.62 13.10 12.18
CA TRP A 4 -19.36 13.87 11.19
C TRP A 4 -18.39 14.71 10.36
N THR A 5 -18.42 14.54 9.04
CA THR A 5 -17.55 15.19 8.06
C THR A 5 -18.37 15.59 6.82
N ASP A 6 -17.71 15.99 5.75
CA ASP A 6 -18.32 16.41 4.49
C ASP A 6 -18.53 15.27 3.47
N VAL A 7 -18.13 14.04 3.83
CA VAL A 7 -18.27 12.85 2.98
C VAL A 7 -19.12 11.76 3.63
N SER A 8 -19.82 10.96 2.83
CA SER A 8 -20.70 9.88 3.28
C SER A 8 -19.95 8.57 3.57
N GLY A 9 -18.73 8.62 4.12
CA GLY A 9 -17.90 7.47 4.42
C GLY A 9 -16.84 7.20 3.35
N PHE A 10 -16.33 5.97 3.33
CA PHE A 10 -15.32 5.54 2.40
C PHE A 10 -15.92 4.97 1.12
N LEU A 11 -15.24 5.20 0.00
CA LEU A 11 -15.55 4.64 -1.30
C LEU A 11 -14.55 3.53 -1.66
N ILE A 12 -14.96 2.57 -2.48
CA ILE A 12 -14.10 1.45 -2.90
C ILE A 12 -12.91 1.88 -3.77
N ALA A 13 -13.00 3.06 -4.38
CA ALA A 13 -11.94 3.67 -5.19
C ALA A 13 -12.08 5.18 -5.17
N ASP A 14 -11.04 5.89 -5.59
CA ASP A 14 -11.03 7.34 -5.68
C ASP A 14 -12.05 7.84 -6.72
N PRO A 15 -13.02 8.69 -6.35
CA PRO A 15 -14.04 9.22 -7.29
C PRO A 15 -13.46 10.12 -8.37
N ARG A 16 -12.21 10.59 -8.21
CA ARG A 16 -11.49 11.36 -9.24
C ARG A 16 -11.01 10.45 -10.39
N ILE A 17 -10.82 9.15 -10.11
CA ILE A 17 -10.33 8.14 -11.07
C ILE A 17 -11.49 7.27 -11.58
N VAL A 18 -12.32 6.78 -10.67
CA VAL A 18 -13.43 5.87 -11.00
C VAL A 18 -14.75 6.61 -10.90
N LYS A 19 -15.51 6.64 -12.00
CA LYS A 19 -16.82 7.28 -12.03
C LYS A 19 -17.83 6.51 -11.18
N ASN A 20 -18.45 7.18 -10.21
CA ASN A 20 -19.47 6.62 -9.30
C ASN A 20 -19.03 5.36 -8.56
N PRO A 21 -17.93 5.38 -7.80
CA PRO A 21 -17.49 4.23 -7.03
C PRO A 21 -18.51 3.90 -5.92
N LYS A 22 -18.64 2.62 -5.61
CA LYS A 22 -19.55 2.17 -4.55
C LYS A 22 -19.06 2.58 -3.17
N SER A 23 -19.98 2.81 -2.24
CA SER A 23 -19.66 3.07 -0.84
C SER A 23 -19.30 1.78 -0.10
N ILE A 24 -18.36 1.89 0.83
CA ILE A 24 -17.99 0.83 1.76
C ILE A 24 -18.92 0.91 2.98
N GLU A 25 -19.77 -0.09 3.19
CA GLU A 25 -20.70 -0.12 4.33
C GLU A 25 -19.97 -0.41 5.65
N THR A 26 -19.01 -1.34 5.63
CA THR A 26 -18.25 -1.75 6.82
C THR A 26 -16.82 -2.08 6.44
N ILE A 27 -15.89 -1.53 7.19
CA ILE A 27 -14.45 -1.73 7.03
C ILE A 27 -13.82 -2.08 8.38
N THR A 28 -12.80 -2.93 8.39
CA THR A 28 -12.01 -3.17 9.60
C THR A 28 -10.91 -2.12 9.74
N TYR A 29 -10.43 -1.88 10.97
CA TYR A 29 -9.30 -0.99 11.21
C TYR A 29 -8.05 -1.39 10.42
N LYS A 30 -7.83 -2.70 10.23
CA LYS A 30 -6.71 -3.21 9.42
C LYS A 30 -6.84 -2.81 7.97
N GLU A 31 -8.02 -3.04 7.35
CA GLU A 31 -8.28 -2.64 5.96
C GLU A 31 -8.20 -1.12 5.78
N LEU A 32 -8.76 -0.37 6.74
CA LEU A 32 -8.69 1.09 6.74
C LEU A 32 -7.24 1.59 6.73
N ARG A 33 -6.39 1.02 7.58
CA ARG A 33 -4.98 1.40 7.66
C ARG A 33 -4.26 1.20 6.32
N GLU A 34 -4.49 0.06 5.65
CA GLU A 34 -3.92 -0.22 4.34
C GLU A 34 -4.36 0.81 3.28
N LEU A 35 -5.64 1.14 3.25
CA LEU A 35 -6.18 2.12 2.31
C LEU A 35 -5.72 3.55 2.61
N SER A 36 -5.71 3.95 3.89
CA SER A 36 -5.30 5.29 4.31
C SER A 36 -3.84 5.56 4.03
N TYR A 37 -2.99 4.56 4.22
CA TYR A 37 -1.56 4.64 3.91
C TYR A 37 -1.31 4.93 2.43
N MET A 38 -2.15 4.41 1.55
CA MET A 38 -2.11 4.65 0.10
C MET A 38 -2.95 5.86 -0.34
N GLY A 39 -3.21 6.81 0.55
CA GLY A 39 -3.82 8.10 0.23
C GLY A 39 -5.35 8.17 0.35
N ALA A 40 -6.04 7.09 0.69
CA ALA A 40 -7.48 7.12 0.94
C ALA A 40 -7.79 7.62 2.37
N SER A 41 -7.38 8.85 2.70
CA SER A 41 -7.55 9.42 4.03
C SER A 41 -8.87 10.19 4.15
N VAL A 42 -9.75 9.74 5.03
CA VAL A 42 -10.98 10.46 5.45
C VAL A 42 -10.90 10.84 6.92
N LEU A 43 -10.07 10.17 7.70
CA LEU A 43 -9.97 10.35 9.14
C LEU A 43 -8.51 10.33 9.59
N HIS A 44 -8.12 11.27 10.44
CA HIS A 44 -6.76 11.34 10.98
C HIS A 44 -6.50 10.18 11.95
N GLU A 45 -5.31 9.58 11.91
CA GLU A 45 -4.96 8.43 12.76
C GLU A 45 -5.07 8.74 14.25
N ASP A 46 -4.73 9.95 14.68
CA ASP A 46 -4.84 10.37 16.08
C ASP A 46 -6.27 10.37 16.61
N ALA A 47 -7.26 10.59 15.74
CA ALA A 47 -8.67 10.48 16.11
C ALA A 47 -9.15 9.03 16.21
N ILE A 48 -8.52 8.12 15.46
CA ILE A 48 -8.86 6.69 15.43
C ILE A 48 -8.29 5.96 16.64
N PHE A 49 -7.04 6.26 17.01
CA PHE A 49 -6.28 5.46 17.98
C PHE A 49 -6.95 5.30 19.35
N PRO A 50 -7.43 6.36 20.04
CA PRO A 50 -8.05 6.21 21.36
C PRO A 50 -9.37 5.44 21.30
N VAL A 51 -10.17 5.63 20.25
CA VAL A 51 -11.47 4.97 20.06
C VAL A 51 -11.26 3.49 19.76
N ARG A 52 -10.29 3.17 18.92
CA ARG A 52 -9.88 1.79 18.63
C ARG A 52 -9.38 1.07 19.88
N LYS A 53 -8.54 1.72 20.69
CA LYS A 53 -8.01 1.13 21.94
C LYS A 53 -9.13 0.80 22.92
N ALA A 54 -10.21 1.58 22.90
CA ALA A 54 -11.41 1.32 23.71
C ALA A 54 -12.35 0.28 23.09
N GLY A 55 -12.06 -0.27 21.91
CA GLY A 55 -12.90 -1.23 21.22
C GLY A 55 -14.23 -0.67 20.70
N ILE A 56 -14.32 0.64 20.56
CA ILE A 56 -15.55 1.34 20.16
C ILE A 56 -15.61 1.45 18.63
N PRO A 57 -16.69 0.99 17.96
CA PRO A 57 -16.84 1.23 16.51
C PRO A 57 -16.94 2.72 16.17
N ILE A 58 -16.40 3.10 15.02
CA ILE A 58 -16.53 4.46 14.47
C ILE A 58 -17.46 4.42 13.27
N ASN A 59 -18.43 5.34 13.21
CA ASN A 59 -19.25 5.55 12.03
C ASN A 59 -18.91 6.92 11.41
N ILE A 60 -18.51 6.92 10.15
CA ILE A 60 -18.27 8.15 9.37
C ILE A 60 -19.59 8.60 8.78
N ARG A 61 -20.02 9.80 9.15
CA ARG A 61 -21.32 10.39 8.76
C ARG A 61 -21.12 11.69 8.00
N ASN A 62 -22.04 11.97 7.07
CA ASN A 62 -22.01 13.18 6.28
C ASN A 62 -22.93 14.26 6.86
N THR A 63 -22.36 15.41 7.21
CA THR A 63 -23.12 16.56 7.72
C THR A 63 -24.08 17.14 6.67
N ASN A 64 -23.73 17.02 5.37
CA ASN A 64 -24.54 17.54 4.27
C ASN A 64 -25.59 16.51 3.79
N ALA A 65 -25.47 15.26 4.20
CA ALA A 65 -26.39 14.16 3.86
C ALA A 65 -26.59 13.25 5.08
N PRO A 66 -27.23 13.73 6.17
CA PRO A 66 -27.34 12.98 7.43
C PRO A 66 -28.17 11.71 7.34
N GLN A 67 -28.96 11.53 6.27
CA GLN A 67 -29.71 10.31 5.96
C GLN A 67 -28.83 9.17 5.46
N ASP A 68 -27.62 9.47 4.97
CA ASP A 68 -26.69 8.45 4.48
C ASP A 68 -26.16 7.60 5.63
N LYS A 69 -26.07 6.28 5.43
CA LYS A 69 -25.61 5.34 6.46
C LYS A 69 -24.16 5.53 6.85
N GLY A 70 -23.35 6.06 5.94
CA GLY A 70 -21.91 6.23 6.12
C GLY A 70 -21.14 4.90 6.08
N THR A 71 -19.95 4.90 6.65
CA THR A 71 -19.08 3.72 6.77
C THR A 71 -18.83 3.38 8.23
N LEU A 72 -19.12 2.14 8.64
CA LEU A 72 -18.84 1.64 9.97
C LEU A 72 -17.45 1.00 10.01
N ILE A 73 -16.56 1.53 10.87
CA ILE A 73 -15.22 1.02 11.14
C ILE A 73 -15.28 0.17 12.40
N VAL A 74 -14.78 -1.07 12.32
CA VAL A 74 -14.82 -2.06 13.41
C VAL A 74 -13.45 -2.72 13.61
N GLU A 75 -13.18 -3.24 14.82
CA GLU A 75 -11.94 -3.98 15.08
C GLU A 75 -11.89 -5.29 14.27
N GLY A 76 -13.00 -6.00 14.22
CA GLY A 76 -13.16 -7.22 13.44
C GLY A 76 -14.64 -7.53 13.23
N THR A 77 -14.92 -8.41 12.30
CA THR A 77 -16.28 -8.87 12.02
C THR A 77 -16.28 -10.32 11.58
N CYS A 78 -17.21 -11.11 12.11
CA CYS A 78 -17.46 -12.49 11.67
C CYS A 78 -18.31 -12.54 10.40
N ARG A 79 -18.86 -11.39 9.95
CA ARG A 79 -19.65 -11.34 8.73
C ARG A 79 -18.74 -11.52 7.52
N GLN A 80 -19.12 -12.42 6.64
CA GLN A 80 -18.49 -12.56 5.35
C GLN A 80 -18.60 -11.21 4.59
N PRO A 81 -17.52 -10.73 3.98
CA PRO A 81 -17.57 -9.49 3.23
C PRO A 81 -18.50 -9.67 2.02
N LYS A 82 -19.26 -8.64 1.69
CA LYS A 82 -20.15 -8.63 0.52
C LYS A 82 -19.35 -8.73 -0.79
N TYR A 83 -18.15 -8.17 -0.80
CA TYR A 83 -17.23 -8.19 -1.91
C TYR A 83 -15.87 -8.74 -1.48
N THR A 84 -15.17 -9.39 -2.40
CA THR A 84 -13.81 -9.91 -2.17
C THR A 84 -12.83 -8.78 -1.86
N ILE A 85 -12.95 -7.68 -2.60
CA ILE A 85 -12.13 -6.47 -2.45
C ILE A 85 -12.97 -5.44 -1.70
N THR A 86 -12.41 -4.86 -0.65
CA THR A 86 -13.02 -3.80 0.15
C THR A 86 -12.74 -2.44 -0.46
N GLY A 87 -11.52 -2.21 -0.95
CA GLY A 87 -11.15 -0.96 -1.59
C GLY A 87 -9.84 -1.07 -2.35
N ILE A 88 -9.62 -0.08 -3.22
CA ILE A 88 -8.41 0.11 -3.99
C ILE A 88 -7.98 1.55 -3.81
N ALA A 89 -6.75 1.73 -3.39
CA ALA A 89 -6.12 3.03 -3.25
C ALA A 89 -4.74 3.00 -3.90
N GLY A 90 -4.20 4.15 -4.21
CA GLY A 90 -2.86 4.23 -4.74
C GLY A 90 -2.29 5.62 -4.63
N THR A 91 -0.98 5.70 -4.61
CA THR A 91 -0.23 6.94 -4.57
C THR A 91 1.04 6.80 -5.39
N ASP A 92 1.54 7.90 -5.89
CA ASP A 92 2.81 8.00 -6.62
C ASP A 92 3.92 8.58 -5.73
N GLY A 93 5.06 8.87 -6.31
CA GLY A 93 6.18 9.47 -5.60
C GLY A 93 7.11 8.45 -4.94
N PHE A 94 7.28 7.27 -5.53
CA PHE A 94 8.22 6.26 -5.04
C PHE A 94 9.42 6.07 -5.96
N VAL A 95 10.52 5.64 -5.33
CA VAL A 95 11.76 5.18 -5.97
C VAL A 95 12.04 3.77 -5.53
N ALA A 96 12.44 2.91 -6.46
CA ALA A 96 12.95 1.59 -6.16
C ALA A 96 14.47 1.57 -6.30
N ILE A 97 15.15 1.07 -5.27
CA ILE A 97 16.58 0.80 -5.24
C ILE A 97 16.74 -0.72 -5.29
N THR A 98 17.21 -1.26 -6.40
CA THR A 98 17.48 -2.69 -6.55
C THR A 98 18.96 -2.96 -6.35
N VAL A 99 19.28 -3.75 -5.34
CA VAL A 99 20.64 -4.18 -5.00
C VAL A 99 20.81 -5.62 -5.45
N GLU A 100 21.76 -5.86 -6.33
CA GLU A 100 22.09 -7.19 -6.86
C GLU A 100 23.44 -7.66 -6.32
N LYS A 101 23.48 -8.90 -5.86
CA LYS A 101 24.72 -9.55 -5.44
C LYS A 101 24.64 -11.05 -5.60
N ALA A 102 25.58 -11.63 -6.33
CA ALA A 102 25.69 -13.07 -6.47
C ALA A 102 25.84 -13.73 -5.09
N MET A 103 25.10 -14.81 -4.85
CA MET A 103 25.06 -15.54 -3.58
C MET A 103 24.54 -14.72 -2.39
N MET A 104 23.73 -13.69 -2.65
CA MET A 104 23.14 -12.82 -1.61
C MET A 104 22.41 -13.63 -0.53
N ASN A 105 21.65 -14.66 -0.94
CA ASN A 105 20.89 -15.52 -0.05
C ASN A 105 21.77 -16.33 0.93
N SER A 106 23.03 -16.53 0.61
CA SER A 106 24.00 -17.25 1.45
C SER A 106 24.80 -16.32 2.38
N GLU A 107 24.75 -15.02 2.14
CA GLU A 107 25.44 -14.03 2.98
C GLU A 107 24.59 -13.68 4.22
N VAL A 108 24.96 -14.26 5.36
CA VAL A 108 24.25 -14.00 6.63
C VAL A 108 24.31 -12.51 6.98
N GLY A 109 23.12 -11.92 7.19
CA GLY A 109 22.97 -10.53 7.58
C GLY A 109 23.03 -9.53 6.42
N PHE A 110 23.03 -9.97 5.16
CA PHE A 110 23.03 -9.06 4.02
C PHE A 110 21.90 -8.02 4.09
N CYS A 111 20.64 -8.48 4.17
CA CYS A 111 19.49 -7.58 4.27
C CYS A 111 19.61 -6.62 5.46
N ARG A 112 20.06 -7.10 6.63
CA ARG A 112 20.27 -6.25 7.82
C ARG A 112 21.26 -5.12 7.54
N LYS A 113 22.38 -5.42 6.85
CA LYS A 113 23.40 -4.40 6.53
C LYS A 113 22.82 -3.33 5.60
N VAL A 114 22.03 -3.74 4.59
CA VAL A 114 21.37 -2.81 3.67
C VAL A 114 20.34 -1.96 4.42
N LEU A 115 19.49 -2.58 5.24
CA LEU A 115 18.48 -1.85 6.01
C LEU A 115 19.11 -0.87 7.02
N GLN A 116 20.26 -1.21 7.61
CA GLN A 116 21.01 -0.31 8.48
C GLN A 116 21.42 0.98 7.78
N VAL A 117 21.76 0.93 6.48
CA VAL A 117 22.08 2.13 5.71
C VAL A 117 20.88 3.09 5.65
N PHE A 118 19.67 2.58 5.44
CA PHE A 118 18.46 3.43 5.41
C PHE A 118 18.15 3.99 6.80
N GLU A 119 18.29 3.19 7.85
CA GLU A 119 18.12 3.63 9.24
C GLU A 119 19.11 4.76 9.57
N ASP A 120 20.41 4.58 9.31
CA ASP A 120 21.46 5.56 9.58
C ASP A 120 21.27 6.88 8.81
N ASN A 121 20.57 6.82 7.67
CA ASN A 121 20.22 7.98 6.87
C ASN A 121 18.82 8.52 7.17
N GLY A 122 18.08 7.94 8.10
CA GLY A 122 16.74 8.38 8.49
C GLY A 122 15.73 8.31 7.33
N VAL A 123 15.79 7.23 6.52
CA VAL A 123 14.85 6.98 5.42
C VAL A 123 14.00 5.78 5.77
N SER A 124 12.68 5.98 5.82
CA SER A 124 11.70 4.91 6.03
C SER A 124 11.55 4.06 4.78
N ILE A 125 11.42 2.75 4.98
CA ILE A 125 11.21 1.78 3.90
C ILE A 125 9.73 1.44 3.83
N GLU A 126 9.19 1.48 2.61
CA GLU A 126 7.79 1.18 2.33
C GLU A 126 7.57 -0.30 2.04
N HIS A 127 8.31 -0.84 1.07
CA HIS A 127 8.26 -2.24 0.66
C HIS A 127 9.64 -2.76 0.34
N MET A 128 9.82 -4.08 0.51
CA MET A 128 11.11 -4.72 0.30
C MET A 128 10.96 -6.12 -0.30
N PRO A 129 10.52 -6.24 -1.54
CA PRO A 129 10.53 -7.53 -2.23
C PRO A 129 11.97 -7.99 -2.46
N SER A 130 12.21 -9.28 -2.21
CA SER A 130 13.54 -9.89 -2.36
C SER A 130 13.48 -11.16 -3.19
N GLY A 131 14.48 -11.33 -4.05
CA GLY A 131 14.77 -12.55 -4.79
C GLY A 131 15.90 -13.35 -4.13
N ILE A 132 16.55 -14.23 -4.91
CA ILE A 132 17.69 -15.04 -4.45
C ILE A 132 18.96 -14.16 -4.40
N ASP A 133 19.22 -13.41 -5.46
CA ASP A 133 20.40 -12.57 -5.64
C ASP A 133 20.08 -11.08 -5.76
N THR A 134 18.81 -10.70 -5.48
CA THR A 134 18.32 -9.32 -5.61
C THR A 134 17.48 -8.93 -4.41
N MET A 135 17.57 -7.66 -4.03
CA MET A 135 16.73 -7.02 -3.02
C MET A 135 16.32 -5.66 -3.53
N SER A 136 15.02 -5.43 -3.67
CA SER A 136 14.50 -4.12 -4.07
C SER A 136 13.92 -3.40 -2.86
N ILE A 137 14.27 -2.15 -2.67
CA ILE A 137 13.80 -1.32 -1.57
C ILE A 137 13.00 -0.16 -2.16
N PHE A 138 11.74 -0.04 -1.76
CA PHE A 138 10.86 1.04 -2.15
C PHE A 138 10.81 2.09 -1.06
N VAL A 139 11.07 3.34 -1.43
CA VAL A 139 11.11 4.48 -0.52
C VAL A 139 10.36 5.66 -1.11
N ASN A 140 9.93 6.59 -0.26
CA ASN A 140 9.36 7.85 -0.70
C ASN A 140 10.44 8.70 -1.39
N LYS A 141 10.12 9.23 -2.57
CA LYS A 141 11.01 9.98 -3.42
C LYS A 141 11.55 11.23 -2.72
N ASP A 142 10.68 12.02 -2.10
CA ASP A 142 11.03 13.32 -1.53
C ASP A 142 12.07 13.21 -0.41
N VAL A 143 11.97 12.13 0.38
CA VAL A 143 12.92 11.87 1.48
C VAL A 143 14.23 11.29 0.97
N PHE A 144 14.17 10.53 -0.13
CA PHE A 144 15.33 9.83 -0.68
C PHE A 144 16.23 10.73 -1.53
N GLU A 145 15.66 11.58 -2.40
CA GLU A 145 16.43 12.37 -3.39
C GLU A 145 17.54 13.22 -2.77
N GLU A 146 17.28 13.83 -1.61
CA GLU A 146 18.29 14.64 -0.91
C GLU A 146 19.48 13.82 -0.39
N LYS A 147 19.30 12.50 -0.24
CA LYS A 147 20.26 11.57 0.38
C LYS A 147 20.77 10.50 -0.56
N GLU A 148 20.30 10.49 -1.81
CA GLU A 148 20.54 9.45 -2.82
C GLU A 148 22.01 9.04 -2.90
N GLN A 149 22.88 9.98 -3.22
CA GLN A 149 24.31 9.70 -3.44
C GLN A 149 24.97 9.11 -2.19
N LYS A 150 24.61 9.62 -1.01
CA LYS A 150 25.13 9.11 0.25
C LYS A 150 24.67 7.69 0.52
N ILE A 151 23.38 7.40 0.34
CA ILE A 151 22.80 6.08 0.55
C ILE A 151 23.43 5.06 -0.40
N LEU A 152 23.59 5.39 -1.68
CA LEU A 152 24.23 4.51 -2.66
C LEU A 152 25.69 4.20 -2.29
N ALA A 153 26.45 5.20 -1.87
CA ALA A 153 27.82 5.01 -1.41
C ALA A 153 27.90 4.15 -0.14
N ASP A 154 27.00 4.37 0.81
CA ASP A 154 26.93 3.60 2.05
C ASP A 154 26.51 2.14 1.79
N ILE A 155 25.60 1.86 0.83
CA ILE A 155 25.27 0.50 0.40
C ILE A 155 26.49 -0.19 -0.21
N HIS A 156 27.20 0.48 -1.12
CA HIS A 156 28.44 -0.06 -1.69
C HIS A 156 29.46 -0.43 -0.60
N LYS A 157 29.64 0.43 0.38
CA LYS A 157 30.56 0.19 1.50
C LYS A 157 30.10 -0.96 2.40
N ALA A 158 28.80 -1.08 2.64
CA ALA A 158 28.25 -2.04 3.58
C ALA A 158 28.23 -3.47 3.05
N VAL A 159 27.90 -3.67 1.77
CA VAL A 159 27.62 -5.00 1.18
C VAL A 159 28.38 -5.30 -0.12
N ASN A 160 29.09 -4.31 -0.68
CA ASN A 160 29.83 -4.44 -1.96
C ASN A 160 28.99 -5.19 -3.03
N PRO A 161 27.88 -4.63 -3.48
CA PRO A 161 27.00 -5.26 -4.46
C PRO A 161 27.65 -5.34 -5.84
N ASP A 162 27.20 -6.27 -6.67
CA ASP A 162 27.63 -6.38 -8.07
C ASP A 162 27.02 -5.26 -8.92
N HIS A 163 25.75 -4.90 -8.60
CA HIS A 163 25.03 -3.85 -9.28
C HIS A 163 24.02 -3.16 -8.35
N ILE A 164 23.78 -1.87 -8.59
CA ILE A 164 22.67 -1.11 -8.00
C ILE A 164 21.93 -0.42 -9.12
N GLU A 165 20.63 -0.67 -9.24
CA GLU A 165 19.74 0.00 -10.18
C GLU A 165 18.78 0.91 -9.42
N LEU A 166 18.52 2.10 -9.98
CA LEU A 166 17.50 3.03 -9.49
C LEU A 166 16.38 3.13 -10.53
N GLU A 167 15.15 2.93 -10.08
CA GLU A 167 13.96 3.22 -10.88
C GLU A 167 13.10 4.25 -10.17
N SER A 168 13.08 5.46 -10.74
CA SER A 168 12.28 6.58 -10.25
C SER A 168 10.88 6.61 -10.87
N ASN A 169 10.03 7.48 -10.33
CA ASN A 169 8.67 7.70 -10.81
C ASN A 169 7.83 6.41 -10.81
N LEU A 170 7.73 5.80 -9.65
CA LEU A 170 6.85 4.68 -9.42
C LEU A 170 5.60 5.11 -8.64
N ALA A 171 4.51 4.43 -8.91
CA ALA A 171 3.28 4.49 -8.15
C ALA A 171 2.99 3.12 -7.54
N LEU A 172 2.44 3.10 -6.33
CA LEU A 172 2.00 1.90 -5.65
C LEU A 172 0.48 1.88 -5.59
N ILE A 173 -0.10 0.73 -5.91
CA ILE A 173 -1.53 0.47 -5.86
C ILE A 173 -1.77 -0.62 -4.84
N ALA A 174 -2.59 -0.34 -3.83
CA ALA A 174 -3.05 -1.31 -2.85
C ALA A 174 -4.44 -1.80 -3.22
N VAL A 175 -4.57 -3.09 -3.48
CA VAL A 175 -5.85 -3.77 -3.54
C VAL A 175 -6.09 -4.43 -2.20
N VAL A 176 -7.08 -3.94 -1.45
CA VAL A 176 -7.31 -4.32 -0.05
C VAL A 176 -8.66 -5.03 0.09
N GLY A 177 -8.69 -6.13 0.82
CA GLY A 177 -9.94 -6.81 1.14
C GLY A 177 -9.76 -8.10 1.92
N ARG A 178 -10.40 -8.18 3.08
CA ARG A 178 -10.43 -9.41 3.89
C ARG A 178 -11.07 -10.61 3.18
N GLY A 179 -11.86 -10.39 2.13
CA GLY A 179 -12.45 -11.43 1.32
C GLY A 179 -11.45 -12.20 0.45
N MET A 180 -10.28 -11.62 0.21
CA MET A 180 -9.22 -12.27 -0.58
C MET A 180 -8.73 -13.56 0.05
N LYS A 181 -8.65 -13.60 1.38
CA LYS A 181 -8.22 -14.78 2.15
C LYS A 181 -9.07 -16.03 1.89
N SER A 182 -10.35 -15.86 1.59
CA SER A 182 -11.29 -16.96 1.34
C SER A 182 -11.69 -17.15 -0.12
N THR A 183 -11.27 -16.24 -1.02
CA THR A 183 -11.67 -16.26 -2.42
C THR A 183 -10.51 -16.60 -3.34
N ARG A 184 -10.55 -17.79 -3.91
CA ARG A 184 -9.53 -18.26 -4.85
C ARG A 184 -9.56 -17.44 -6.15
N GLY A 185 -8.39 -17.25 -6.76
CA GLY A 185 -8.24 -16.60 -8.07
C GLY A 185 -8.32 -15.07 -8.04
N THR A 186 -8.36 -14.44 -6.86
CA THR A 186 -8.41 -12.97 -6.76
C THR A 186 -7.19 -12.31 -7.41
N ALA A 187 -5.98 -12.79 -7.13
CA ALA A 187 -4.77 -12.29 -7.75
C ALA A 187 -4.81 -12.42 -9.30
N GLY A 188 -5.26 -13.59 -9.80
CA GLY A 188 -5.42 -13.78 -11.25
C GLY A 188 -6.36 -12.76 -11.90
N ARG A 189 -7.47 -12.41 -11.25
CA ARG A 189 -8.41 -11.38 -11.74
C ARG A 189 -7.78 -9.99 -11.74
N ILE A 190 -7.05 -9.63 -10.70
CA ILE A 190 -6.34 -8.35 -10.59
C ILE A 190 -5.32 -8.23 -11.72
N PHE A 191 -4.44 -9.22 -11.89
CA PHE A 191 -3.42 -9.18 -12.93
C PHE A 191 -3.98 -9.29 -14.35
N SER A 192 -5.11 -9.99 -14.54
CA SER A 192 -5.83 -9.97 -15.81
C SER A 192 -6.36 -8.58 -16.15
N ALA A 193 -6.91 -7.85 -15.17
CA ALA A 193 -7.37 -6.48 -15.37
C ALA A 193 -6.22 -5.54 -15.77
N LEU A 194 -5.06 -5.66 -15.09
CA LEU A 194 -3.84 -4.91 -15.44
C LEU A 194 -3.35 -5.23 -16.85
N ALA A 195 -3.34 -6.52 -17.21
CA ALA A 195 -2.93 -6.96 -18.55
C ALA A 195 -3.86 -6.42 -19.64
N HIS A 196 -5.19 -6.45 -19.44
CA HIS A 196 -6.14 -5.87 -20.37
C HIS A 196 -6.00 -4.35 -20.51
N ALA A 197 -5.59 -3.67 -19.46
CA ALA A 197 -5.27 -2.24 -19.48
C ALA A 197 -3.85 -1.94 -20.04
N HIS A 198 -3.13 -2.96 -20.52
CA HIS A 198 -1.75 -2.84 -21.02
C HIS A 198 -0.77 -2.24 -20.00
N ILE A 199 -1.01 -2.50 -18.72
CA ILE A 199 -0.18 -2.00 -17.62
C ILE A 199 0.92 -3.00 -17.31
N ASN A 200 2.19 -2.54 -17.38
CA ASN A 200 3.33 -3.32 -16.98
C ASN A 200 3.53 -3.24 -15.47
N VAL A 201 3.55 -4.38 -14.82
CA VAL A 201 3.79 -4.51 -13.38
C VAL A 201 5.29 -4.50 -13.09
N LYS A 202 5.71 -3.63 -12.17
CA LYS A 202 7.11 -3.46 -11.74
C LYS A 202 7.41 -4.21 -10.45
N MET A 203 6.43 -4.30 -9.56
CA MET A 203 6.55 -4.94 -8.26
C MET A 203 5.22 -5.56 -7.86
N ILE A 204 5.30 -6.69 -7.18
CA ILE A 204 4.18 -7.34 -6.51
C ILE A 204 4.62 -7.68 -5.10
N ASP A 205 3.84 -7.24 -4.12
CA ASP A 205 4.03 -7.61 -2.72
C ASP A 205 2.70 -8.07 -2.14
N GLN A 206 2.69 -9.25 -1.52
CA GLN A 206 1.53 -9.78 -0.81
C GLN A 206 2.00 -10.47 0.47
N GLY A 207 1.71 -9.85 1.61
CA GLY A 207 2.02 -10.44 2.90
C GLY A 207 1.17 -11.69 3.23
N SER A 208 1.64 -12.47 4.16
CA SER A 208 0.96 -13.71 4.63
C SER A 208 -0.43 -13.45 5.28
N SER A 209 -0.76 -12.21 5.56
CA SER A 209 -2.10 -11.82 6.02
C SER A 209 -3.18 -11.98 4.95
N GLU A 210 -2.78 -12.02 3.67
CA GLU A 210 -3.66 -12.04 2.49
C GLU A 210 -4.71 -10.92 2.50
N LEU A 211 -4.41 -9.83 3.22
CA LEU A 211 -5.32 -8.70 3.38
C LEU A 211 -5.22 -7.71 2.21
N ASN A 212 -4.02 -7.62 1.62
CA ASN A 212 -3.71 -6.71 0.52
C ASN A 212 -2.84 -7.39 -0.54
N ILE A 213 -2.86 -6.80 -1.73
CA ILE A 213 -1.86 -7.01 -2.78
C ILE A 213 -1.39 -5.61 -3.18
N ILE A 214 -0.10 -5.34 -3.03
CA ILE A 214 0.53 -4.10 -3.43
C ILE A 214 1.19 -4.29 -4.79
N ILE A 215 0.94 -3.37 -5.69
CA ILE A 215 1.39 -3.46 -7.07
C ILE A 215 2.13 -2.18 -7.43
N GLY A 216 3.40 -2.29 -7.78
CA GLY A 216 4.20 -1.18 -8.30
C GLY A 216 4.01 -1.04 -9.80
N VAL A 217 3.75 0.16 -10.27
CA VAL A 217 3.54 0.51 -11.68
C VAL A 217 4.16 1.86 -12.00
N ARG A 218 4.25 2.22 -13.29
CA ARG A 218 4.58 3.61 -13.67
C ARG A 218 3.38 4.53 -13.45
N PRO A 219 3.55 5.80 -13.06
CA PRO A 219 2.45 6.72 -12.73
C PRO A 219 1.45 6.92 -13.87
N VAL A 220 1.88 6.92 -15.13
CA VAL A 220 1.00 7.02 -16.30
C VAL A 220 -0.03 5.88 -16.33
N SER A 221 0.34 4.72 -15.81
CA SER A 221 -0.54 3.54 -15.73
C SER A 221 -1.48 3.58 -14.53
N TYR A 222 -1.14 4.33 -13.49
CA TYR A 222 -1.91 4.45 -12.26
C TYR A 222 -3.29 5.10 -12.48
N THR A 223 -3.37 6.10 -13.35
CA THR A 223 -4.62 6.82 -13.67
C THR A 223 -5.57 6.04 -14.61
N HIS A 224 -5.10 4.96 -15.22
CA HIS A 224 -5.88 4.13 -16.14
C HIS A 224 -6.51 2.88 -15.51
N LEU A 225 -6.35 2.70 -14.19
CA LEU A 225 -6.91 1.55 -13.46
C LEU A 225 -8.40 1.74 -13.18
N THR A 226 -9.22 1.49 -14.16
CA THR A 226 -10.66 1.20 -13.98
C THR A 226 -10.82 -0.31 -13.81
N LEU A 227 -10.85 -0.76 -12.56
CA LEU A 227 -11.16 -2.15 -12.20
C LEU A 227 -12.66 -2.40 -12.12
#